data_4ee38a790fa068a75c16e01edaa23aca
#
_entry.id   4ee38a790fa068a75c16e01edaa23aca
#
_cell.length_a   1.000
_cell.length_b   1.000
_cell.length_c   1.000
_cell.angle_alpha   90.00
_cell.angle_beta   90.00
_cell.angle_gamma   90.00
#
_symmetry.space_group_name_H-M   'P 1'
#
loop_
_entity.id
_entity.type
_entity.pdbx_description
1 polymer ?
#
loop_
_entity_poly.entity_id
_entity_poly.type
_entity_poly.pdbx_seq_one_letter_code
_entity_poly.pdbx_strand_id
1 'polypeptide(L)'
;MYKRQGQNVLTTLNQREFSAGMAEVIKYGLIQDKEFFRYLEKETSAIQALDTDTIRKIVFTACTIKKDIVAEDEKEHGKRALLNLGHTFAHVIEHEQGYGNWLHGEAVAAGLVLAARLSRELGLLENKEIARIKALIENFNLPSTPPSIEIEAWLEGFTQDKKVQNGQWRFVLLKAIGEAVVSAQVKETDLRKLLQGVMHEY
;
A
#
# COMPACT_ATOMS: atom_id res chain seq x y z
N MET A 1 6.02 23.63 9.75
CA MET A 1 7.44 23.42 9.41
C MET A 1 7.52 22.82 8.01
N TYR A 2 7.91 23.59 6.99
CA TYR A 2 7.97 23.11 5.61
C TYR A 2 9.21 22.24 5.43
N LYS A 3 9.06 20.92 5.37
CA LYS A 3 10.12 20.01 4.95
C LYS A 3 10.22 20.01 3.42
N ARG A 4 10.73 21.09 2.84
CA ARG A 4 11.19 21.10 1.44
C ARG A 4 12.57 20.47 1.42
N GLN A 5 12.64 19.17 1.26
CA GLN A 5 13.91 18.50 0.95
C GLN A 5 14.17 18.68 -0.55
N GLY A 6 15.39 19.03 -0.91
CA GLY A 6 15.78 19.18 -2.31
C GLY A 6 15.70 17.82 -3.02
N GLN A 7 15.21 17.78 -4.26
CA GLN A 7 15.10 16.56 -5.07
C GLN A 7 16.44 15.86 -5.29
N ASN A 8 17.56 16.59 -5.22
CA ASN A 8 18.90 16.06 -5.33
C ASN A 8 19.25 15.00 -4.27
N VAL A 9 18.50 14.97 -3.14
CA VAL A 9 18.69 13.96 -2.10
C VAL A 9 18.25 12.57 -2.57
N LEU A 10 17.34 12.46 -3.54
CA LEU A 10 16.90 11.16 -4.05
C LEU A 10 18.01 10.42 -4.80
N THR A 11 18.99 11.13 -5.37
CA THR A 11 20.14 10.51 -6.04
C THR A 11 21.14 9.85 -5.06
N THR A 12 21.01 10.12 -3.76
CA THR A 12 21.84 9.51 -2.71
C THR A 12 21.24 8.23 -2.14
N LEU A 13 19.97 7.93 -2.45
CA LEU A 13 19.33 6.69 -2.05
C LEU A 13 19.86 5.53 -2.89
N ASN A 14 20.04 4.37 -2.26
CA ASN A 14 20.22 3.15 -3.03
C ASN A 14 18.91 2.74 -3.71
N GLN A 15 19.01 1.87 -4.73
CA GLN A 15 17.86 1.46 -5.52
C GLN A 15 16.73 0.82 -4.68
N ARG A 16 17.08 0.03 -3.66
CA ARG A 16 16.10 -0.64 -2.78
C ARG A 16 15.30 0.36 -1.95
N GLU A 17 15.97 1.39 -1.42
CA GLU A 17 15.30 2.45 -0.65
C GLU A 17 14.43 3.34 -1.53
N PHE A 18 14.89 3.65 -2.75
CA PHE A 18 14.08 4.37 -3.73
C PHE A 18 12.82 3.57 -4.08
N SER A 19 12.96 2.29 -4.40
CA SER A 19 11.82 1.40 -4.67
C SER A 19 10.87 1.34 -3.48
N ALA A 20 11.36 1.18 -2.25
CA ALA A 20 10.55 1.19 -1.05
C ALA A 20 9.73 2.49 -0.92
N GLY A 21 10.32 3.65 -1.24
CA GLY A 21 9.60 4.92 -1.29
C GLY A 21 8.48 4.95 -2.33
N MET A 22 8.63 4.24 -3.45
CA MET A 22 7.60 4.17 -4.50
C MET A 22 6.34 3.43 -4.05
N ALA A 23 6.40 2.50 -3.10
CA ALA A 23 5.21 1.87 -2.53
C ALA A 23 4.23 2.90 -1.95
N GLU A 24 4.76 3.88 -1.22
CA GLU A 24 3.97 4.99 -0.67
C GLU A 24 3.40 5.90 -1.76
N VAL A 25 4.15 6.15 -2.83
CA VAL A 25 3.69 6.94 -3.97
C VAL A 25 2.53 6.22 -4.69
N ILE A 26 2.69 4.92 -4.97
CA ILE A 26 1.65 4.08 -5.59
C ILE A 26 0.38 4.09 -4.74
N LYS A 27 0.50 3.99 -3.44
CA LYS A 27 -0.63 4.05 -2.50
C LYS A 27 -1.49 5.29 -2.71
N TYR A 28 -0.91 6.47 -2.94
CA TYR A 28 -1.70 7.68 -3.19
C TYR A 28 -2.55 7.59 -4.46
N GLY A 29 -2.01 7.00 -5.52
CA GLY A 29 -2.77 6.72 -6.73
C GLY A 29 -3.92 5.75 -6.49
N LEU A 30 -3.70 4.73 -5.64
CA LEU A 30 -4.72 3.73 -5.31
C LEU A 30 -5.87 4.29 -4.46
N ILE A 31 -5.57 5.16 -3.50
CA ILE A 31 -6.59 5.62 -2.54
C ILE A 31 -7.46 6.77 -3.06
N GLN A 32 -6.96 7.63 -3.97
CA GLN A 32 -7.66 8.86 -4.31
C GLN A 32 -7.51 9.34 -5.76
N ASP A 33 -6.50 8.91 -6.51
CA ASP A 33 -6.20 9.51 -7.82
C ASP A 33 -5.85 8.48 -8.89
N LYS A 34 -6.88 8.02 -9.62
CA LYS A 34 -6.74 7.08 -10.72
C LYS A 34 -5.84 7.58 -11.86
N GLU A 35 -5.86 8.89 -12.15
CA GLU A 35 -5.04 9.45 -13.22
C GLU A 35 -3.56 9.51 -12.79
N PHE A 36 -3.31 9.76 -11.50
CA PHE A 36 -1.97 9.64 -10.94
C PHE A 36 -1.46 8.19 -11.02
N PHE A 37 -2.30 7.19 -10.69
CA PHE A 37 -1.93 5.79 -10.85
C PHE A 37 -1.57 5.47 -12.32
N ARG A 38 -2.37 5.89 -13.30
CA ARG A 38 -2.08 5.73 -14.73
C ARG A 38 -0.78 6.44 -15.15
N TYR A 39 -0.52 7.60 -14.59
CA TYR A 39 0.72 8.32 -14.83
C TYR A 39 1.93 7.51 -14.36
N LEU A 40 1.86 6.89 -13.17
CA LEU A 40 2.92 6.03 -12.66
C LEU A 40 3.16 4.80 -13.55
N GLU A 41 2.09 4.18 -14.05
CA GLU A 41 2.21 3.06 -15.02
C GLU A 41 2.94 3.50 -16.29
N LYS A 42 2.57 4.65 -16.84
CA LYS A 42 3.11 5.15 -18.10
C LYS A 42 4.57 5.59 -17.99
N GLU A 43 4.91 6.26 -16.91
CA GLU A 43 6.22 6.91 -16.76
C GLU A 43 7.21 6.08 -15.93
N THR A 44 6.96 4.78 -15.73
CA THR A 44 7.82 3.89 -14.92
C THR A 44 9.30 4.01 -15.29
N SER A 45 9.64 3.99 -16.58
CA SER A 45 11.03 4.08 -17.03
C SER A 45 11.68 5.44 -16.72
N ALA A 46 10.94 6.54 -16.88
CA ALA A 46 11.42 7.87 -16.55
C ALA A 46 11.62 8.04 -15.04
N ILE A 47 10.70 7.45 -14.23
CA ILE A 47 10.80 7.44 -12.77
C ILE A 47 12.05 6.67 -12.33
N GLN A 48 12.30 5.49 -12.89
CA GLN A 48 13.47 4.68 -12.58
C GLN A 48 14.78 5.35 -13.01
N ALA A 49 14.74 6.11 -14.09
CA ALA A 49 15.88 6.92 -14.55
C ALA A 49 16.07 8.20 -13.72
N LEU A 50 15.24 8.45 -12.71
CA LEU A 50 15.25 9.67 -11.89
C LEU A 50 15.11 10.96 -12.73
N ASP A 51 14.32 10.90 -13.83
CA ASP A 51 14.05 12.09 -14.63
C ASP A 51 13.51 13.22 -13.76
N THR A 52 14.18 14.36 -13.80
CA THR A 52 13.95 15.46 -12.85
C THR A 52 12.51 15.98 -12.88
N ASP A 53 11.92 16.13 -14.07
CA ASP A 53 10.59 16.71 -14.20
C ASP A 53 9.52 15.69 -13.79
N THR A 54 9.72 14.43 -14.14
CA THR A 54 8.86 13.32 -13.73
C THR A 54 8.88 13.15 -12.21
N ILE A 55 10.07 13.13 -11.59
CA ILE A 55 10.23 13.05 -10.13
C ILE A 55 9.57 14.24 -9.43
N ARG A 56 9.77 15.47 -9.94
CA ARG A 56 9.14 16.67 -9.40
C ARG A 56 7.62 16.54 -9.40
N LYS A 57 7.06 16.04 -10.49
CA LYS A 57 5.62 15.86 -10.65
C LYS A 57 5.08 14.82 -9.67
N ILE A 58 5.70 13.64 -9.54
CA ILE A 58 5.21 12.61 -8.63
C ILE A 58 5.30 13.04 -7.16
N VAL A 59 6.40 13.69 -6.76
CA VAL A 59 6.55 14.23 -5.39
C VAL A 59 5.50 15.30 -5.10
N PHE A 60 5.29 16.24 -6.02
CA PHE A 60 4.29 17.29 -5.87
C PHE A 60 2.89 16.70 -5.73
N THR A 61 2.50 15.77 -6.62
CA THR A 61 1.18 15.14 -6.61
C THR A 61 0.97 14.32 -5.32
N ALA A 62 1.94 13.49 -4.94
CA ALA A 62 1.86 12.69 -3.71
C ALA A 62 1.73 13.56 -2.46
N CYS A 63 2.51 14.64 -2.37
CA CYS A 63 2.41 15.59 -1.25
C CYS A 63 1.08 16.33 -1.23
N THR A 64 0.52 16.67 -2.38
CA THR A 64 -0.78 17.34 -2.50
C THR A 64 -1.89 16.41 -2.03
N ILE A 65 -1.94 15.17 -2.51
CA ILE A 65 -2.93 14.17 -2.08
C ILE A 65 -2.86 13.96 -0.56
N LYS A 66 -1.65 13.76 -0.02
CA LYS A 66 -1.47 13.59 1.43
C LYS A 66 -1.95 14.81 2.22
N LYS A 67 -1.58 16.02 1.77
CA LYS A 67 -2.00 17.27 2.40
C LYS A 67 -3.51 17.40 2.43
N ASP A 68 -4.19 17.11 1.31
CA ASP A 68 -5.63 17.25 1.17
C ASP A 68 -6.38 16.25 2.07
N ILE A 69 -5.92 14.99 2.12
CA ILE A 69 -6.47 13.96 3.03
C ILE A 69 -6.31 14.39 4.50
N VAL A 70 -5.13 14.89 4.88
CA VAL A 70 -4.87 15.30 6.28
C VAL A 70 -5.66 16.58 6.64
N ALA A 71 -5.83 17.51 5.69
CA ALA A 71 -6.61 18.74 5.93
C ALA A 71 -8.10 18.46 6.12
N GLU A 72 -8.65 17.45 5.43
CA GLU A 72 -10.05 17.06 5.57
C GLU A 72 -10.33 16.27 6.87
N ASP A 73 -9.30 15.66 7.48
CA ASP A 73 -9.46 14.82 8.67
C ASP A 73 -8.24 14.90 9.60
N GLU A 74 -8.11 16.02 10.29
CA GLU A 74 -6.97 16.28 11.19
C GLU A 74 -6.91 15.29 12.36
N LYS A 75 -8.05 14.75 12.81
CA LYS A 75 -8.18 13.86 13.99
C LYS A 75 -8.22 12.38 13.68
N GLU A 76 -8.04 11.97 12.43
CA GLU A 76 -7.97 10.56 12.01
C GLU A 76 -9.26 9.74 12.31
N HIS A 77 -10.43 10.37 12.22
CA HIS A 77 -11.72 9.70 12.46
C HIS A 77 -12.41 9.22 11.19
N GLY A 78 -11.90 9.57 10.00
CA GLY A 78 -12.54 9.26 8.72
C GLY A 78 -11.54 9.06 7.57
N LYS A 79 -11.41 10.06 6.71
CA LYS A 79 -10.67 9.97 5.43
C LYS A 79 -9.17 9.72 5.59
N ARG A 80 -8.57 10.21 6.67
CA ARG A 80 -7.15 9.99 6.96
C ARG A 80 -6.81 8.51 7.18
N ALA A 81 -7.76 7.70 7.65
CA ALA A 81 -7.57 6.27 7.79
C ALA A 81 -7.24 5.58 6.45
N LEU A 82 -7.64 6.16 5.30
CA LEU A 82 -7.32 5.64 3.97
C LEU A 82 -5.81 5.57 3.71
N LEU A 83 -5.00 6.44 4.34
CA LEU A 83 -3.54 6.41 4.25
C LEU A 83 -2.94 5.09 4.76
N ASN A 84 -3.72 4.29 5.48
CA ASN A 84 -3.32 2.98 5.98
C ASN A 84 -3.65 1.83 5.01
N LEU A 85 -3.97 2.10 3.72
CA LEU A 85 -4.10 1.02 2.73
C LEU A 85 -2.82 0.17 2.71
N GLY A 86 -2.97 -1.15 2.85
CA GLY A 86 -1.86 -2.10 2.90
C GLY A 86 -1.16 -2.22 4.26
N HIS A 87 -1.24 -1.21 5.15
CA HIS A 87 -0.46 -1.16 6.39
C HIS A 87 -0.84 -2.23 7.41
N THR A 88 -2.09 -2.64 7.49
CA THR A 88 -2.52 -3.71 8.40
C THR A 88 -1.78 -5.02 8.09
N PHE A 89 -1.58 -5.33 6.81
CA PHE A 89 -0.77 -6.46 6.37
C PHE A 89 0.73 -6.20 6.57
N ALA A 90 1.18 -5.00 6.22
CA ALA A 90 2.59 -4.62 6.34
C ALA A 90 3.12 -4.75 7.77
N HIS A 91 2.35 -4.34 8.78
CA HIS A 91 2.75 -4.45 10.18
C HIS A 91 2.95 -5.91 10.61
N VAL A 92 2.12 -6.83 10.13
CA VAL A 92 2.32 -8.26 10.40
C VAL A 92 3.60 -8.76 9.73
N ILE A 93 3.84 -8.38 8.47
CA ILE A 93 5.09 -8.74 7.77
C ILE A 93 6.32 -8.23 8.54
N GLU A 94 6.31 -6.96 8.94
CA GLU A 94 7.42 -6.34 9.69
C GLU A 94 7.66 -7.03 11.03
N HIS A 95 6.60 -7.40 11.74
CA HIS A 95 6.68 -8.10 13.02
C HIS A 95 7.25 -9.51 12.85
N GLU A 96 6.70 -10.30 11.94
CA GLU A 96 7.07 -11.71 11.74
C GLU A 96 8.47 -11.89 11.11
N GLN A 97 8.89 -10.97 10.25
CA GLN A 97 10.20 -11.04 9.62
C GLN A 97 11.32 -10.46 10.48
N GLY A 98 10.99 -9.76 11.56
CA GLY A 98 11.96 -9.01 12.37
C GLY A 98 12.39 -7.70 11.70
N TYR A 99 12.61 -6.68 12.51
CA TYR A 99 12.95 -5.35 12.02
C TYR A 99 14.24 -5.36 11.20
N GLY A 100 14.17 -4.79 10.00
CA GLY A 100 15.33 -4.59 9.10
C GLY A 100 15.49 -5.63 7.99
N ASN A 101 14.83 -6.78 8.04
CA ASN A 101 14.87 -7.78 6.96
C ASN A 101 14.05 -7.32 5.74
N TRP A 102 12.88 -6.73 6.00
CA TRP A 102 12.05 -6.05 5.01
C TRP A 102 12.08 -4.55 5.28
N LEU A 103 12.24 -3.74 4.25
CA LEU A 103 12.00 -2.31 4.37
C LEU A 103 10.50 -2.06 4.51
N HIS A 104 10.12 -1.01 5.23
CA HIS A 104 8.71 -0.63 5.40
C HIS A 104 7.95 -0.58 4.07
N GLY A 105 8.51 0.08 3.06
CA GLY A 105 7.88 0.16 1.74
C GLY A 105 7.75 -1.18 1.02
N GLU A 106 8.64 -2.14 1.25
CA GLU A 106 8.50 -3.51 0.72
C GLU A 106 7.31 -4.22 1.37
N ALA A 107 7.19 -4.12 2.69
CA ALA A 107 6.04 -4.67 3.43
C ALA A 107 4.72 -4.01 3.00
N VAL A 108 4.72 -2.68 2.82
CA VAL A 108 3.56 -1.93 2.32
C VAL A 108 3.21 -2.38 0.90
N ALA A 109 4.17 -2.59 0.00
CA ALA A 109 3.92 -3.02 -1.37
C ALA A 109 3.19 -4.38 -1.42
N ALA A 110 3.70 -5.40 -0.69
CA ALA A 110 3.02 -6.68 -0.54
C ALA A 110 1.63 -6.50 0.11
N GLY A 111 1.53 -5.64 1.12
CA GLY A 111 0.28 -5.31 1.79
C GLY A 111 -0.75 -4.65 0.86
N LEU A 112 -0.34 -3.81 -0.09
CA LEU A 112 -1.23 -3.22 -1.10
C LEU A 112 -1.86 -4.29 -2.00
N VAL A 113 -1.06 -5.30 -2.42
CA VAL A 113 -1.58 -6.42 -3.22
C VAL A 113 -2.54 -7.27 -2.38
N LEU A 114 -2.24 -7.55 -1.11
CA LEU A 114 -3.13 -8.29 -0.21
C LEU A 114 -4.45 -7.54 0.02
N ALA A 115 -4.40 -6.21 0.23
CA ALA A 115 -5.59 -5.38 0.37
C ALA A 115 -6.45 -5.40 -0.92
N ALA A 116 -5.83 -5.36 -2.10
CA ALA A 116 -6.53 -5.47 -3.37
C ALA A 116 -7.17 -6.86 -3.56
N ARG A 117 -6.48 -7.93 -3.19
CA ARG A 117 -7.03 -9.30 -3.22
C ARG A 117 -8.19 -9.47 -2.24
N LEU A 118 -8.06 -8.92 -1.02
CA LEU A 118 -9.16 -8.94 -0.04
C LEU A 118 -10.37 -8.16 -0.57
N SER A 119 -10.14 -7.03 -1.23
CA SER A 119 -11.21 -6.25 -1.88
C SER A 119 -11.95 -7.07 -2.94
N ARG A 120 -11.23 -7.89 -3.71
CA ARG A 120 -11.84 -8.81 -4.69
C ARG A 120 -12.64 -9.93 -4.00
N GLU A 121 -12.11 -10.53 -2.93
CA GLU A 121 -12.85 -11.59 -2.20
C GLU A 121 -14.20 -11.06 -1.67
N LEU A 122 -14.26 -9.78 -1.36
CA LEU A 122 -15.50 -9.10 -0.93
C LEU A 122 -16.32 -8.53 -2.10
N GLY A 123 -15.94 -8.80 -3.35
CA GLY A 123 -16.67 -8.37 -4.54
C GLY A 123 -16.55 -6.89 -4.88
N LEU A 124 -15.56 -6.19 -4.32
CA LEU A 124 -15.36 -4.75 -4.53
C LEU A 124 -14.45 -4.43 -5.72
N LEU A 125 -13.50 -5.32 -6.06
CA LEU A 125 -12.47 -5.09 -7.06
C LEU A 125 -12.42 -6.24 -8.07
N GLU A 126 -12.08 -5.93 -9.33
CA GLU A 126 -11.93 -6.94 -10.37
C GLU A 126 -10.49 -7.45 -10.50
N ASN A 127 -10.32 -8.68 -11.01
CA ASN A 127 -8.99 -9.29 -11.23
C ASN A 127 -8.08 -8.44 -12.11
N LYS A 128 -8.63 -7.75 -13.11
CA LYS A 128 -7.84 -6.89 -14.01
C LYS A 128 -7.15 -5.74 -13.27
N GLU A 129 -7.78 -5.21 -12.21
CA GLU A 129 -7.22 -4.13 -11.42
C GLU A 129 -6.11 -4.65 -10.51
N ILE A 130 -6.29 -5.85 -9.93
CA ILE A 130 -5.23 -6.51 -9.15
C ILE A 130 -4.00 -6.75 -10.02
N ALA A 131 -4.19 -7.26 -11.23
CA ALA A 131 -3.08 -7.50 -12.16
C ALA A 131 -2.30 -6.20 -12.47
N ARG A 132 -2.99 -5.07 -12.65
CA ARG A 132 -2.35 -3.76 -12.85
C ARG A 132 -1.58 -3.30 -11.63
N ILE A 133 -2.18 -3.42 -10.43
CA ILE A 133 -1.53 -3.05 -9.17
C ILE A 133 -0.26 -3.87 -8.98
N LYS A 134 -0.37 -5.20 -9.16
CA LYS A 134 0.76 -6.12 -9.04
C LYS A 134 1.87 -5.76 -10.04
N ALA A 135 1.53 -5.58 -11.32
CA ALA A 135 2.49 -5.23 -12.36
C ALA A 135 3.23 -3.90 -12.05
N LEU A 136 2.51 -2.88 -11.57
CA LEU A 136 3.15 -1.61 -11.22
C LEU A 136 4.12 -1.76 -10.04
N ILE A 137 3.76 -2.54 -9.03
CA ILE A 137 4.62 -2.84 -7.87
C ILE A 137 5.89 -3.58 -8.34
N GLU A 138 5.73 -4.62 -9.15
CA GLU A 138 6.84 -5.42 -9.68
C GLU A 138 7.76 -4.61 -10.61
N ASN A 139 7.21 -3.69 -11.39
CA ASN A 139 7.99 -2.77 -12.23
C ASN A 139 8.93 -1.86 -11.42
N PHE A 140 8.62 -1.60 -10.16
CA PHE A 140 9.52 -0.89 -9.25
C PHE A 140 10.42 -1.81 -8.42
N ASN A 141 10.56 -3.10 -8.80
CA ASN A 141 11.34 -4.11 -8.07
C ASN A 141 10.87 -4.27 -6.61
N LEU A 142 9.59 -4.08 -6.35
CA LEU A 142 8.96 -4.29 -5.05
C LEU A 142 8.32 -5.68 -4.98
N PRO A 143 8.31 -6.32 -3.82
CA PRO A 143 7.64 -7.60 -3.64
C PRO A 143 6.13 -7.43 -3.79
N SER A 144 5.52 -8.26 -4.61
CA SER A 144 4.07 -8.36 -4.81
C SER A 144 3.44 -9.51 -4.03
N THR A 145 4.26 -10.34 -3.40
CA THR A 145 3.89 -11.47 -2.56
C THR A 145 4.47 -11.29 -1.16
N PRO A 146 3.74 -11.58 -0.08
CA PRO A 146 4.28 -11.50 1.26
C PRO A 146 5.29 -12.66 1.51
N PRO A 147 6.11 -12.61 2.55
CA PRO A 147 6.89 -13.76 2.98
C PRO A 147 5.97 -14.88 3.49
N SER A 148 6.49 -16.10 3.57
CA SER A 148 5.75 -17.22 4.17
C SER A 148 5.52 -16.96 5.66
N ILE A 149 4.27 -16.82 6.05
CA ILE A 149 3.81 -16.58 7.42
C ILE A 149 2.60 -17.49 7.66
N GLU A 150 2.58 -18.18 8.79
CA GLU A 150 1.47 -19.04 9.18
C GLU A 150 0.16 -18.24 9.33
N ILE A 151 -0.97 -18.84 8.93
CA ILE A 151 -2.27 -18.16 8.94
C ILE A 151 -2.62 -17.67 10.36
N GLU A 152 -2.31 -18.45 11.38
CA GLU A 152 -2.60 -18.08 12.75
C GLU A 152 -1.76 -16.87 13.21
N ALA A 153 -0.51 -16.76 12.77
CA ALA A 153 0.34 -15.60 13.04
C ALA A 153 -0.23 -14.32 12.36
N TRP A 154 -0.75 -14.44 11.13
CA TRP A 154 -1.46 -13.35 10.48
C TRP A 154 -2.66 -12.87 11.31
N LEU A 155 -3.52 -13.80 11.76
CA LEU A 155 -4.75 -13.47 12.50
C LEU A 155 -4.43 -12.87 13.87
N GLU A 156 -3.39 -13.39 14.55
CA GLU A 156 -2.90 -12.82 15.80
C GLU A 156 -2.39 -11.38 15.59
N GLY A 157 -1.57 -11.16 14.57
CA GLY A 157 -1.05 -9.84 14.23
C GLY A 157 -2.15 -8.82 13.91
N PHE A 158 -3.22 -9.22 13.20
CA PHE A 158 -4.37 -8.35 12.96
C PHE A 158 -5.11 -7.98 14.25
N THR A 159 -5.12 -8.86 15.23
CA THR A 159 -5.79 -8.62 16.53
C THR A 159 -4.97 -7.68 17.42
N GLN A 160 -3.65 -7.72 17.32
CA GLN A 160 -2.75 -6.83 18.07
C GLN A 160 -2.68 -5.41 17.49
N ASP A 161 -3.01 -5.22 16.21
CA ASP A 161 -3.07 -3.90 15.60
C ASP A 161 -4.18 -3.06 16.30
N LYS A 162 -3.83 -1.85 16.78
CA LYS A 162 -4.72 -0.92 17.51
C LYS A 162 -6.01 -0.54 16.77
N LYS A 163 -6.21 -1.04 15.57
CA LYS A 163 -7.38 -0.80 14.72
C LYS A 163 -8.57 -1.69 15.03
N VAL A 164 -8.46 -2.59 16.03
CA VAL A 164 -9.61 -3.33 16.57
C VAL A 164 -10.45 -2.38 17.43
N GLN A 165 -11.54 -1.84 16.88
CA GLN A 165 -12.54 -1.11 17.66
C GLN A 165 -13.74 -2.03 17.89
N ASN A 166 -14.14 -2.20 19.16
CA ASN A 166 -15.26 -3.04 19.56
C ASN A 166 -15.16 -4.51 19.11
N GLY A 167 -13.95 -5.09 19.03
CA GLY A 167 -13.73 -6.47 18.61
C GLY A 167 -13.89 -6.72 17.11
N GLN A 168 -13.97 -5.68 16.28
CA GLN A 168 -14.07 -5.79 14.81
C GLN A 168 -12.80 -5.29 14.14
N TRP A 169 -12.29 -6.05 13.18
CA TRP A 169 -11.18 -5.63 12.33
C TRP A 169 -11.61 -4.53 11.37
N ARG A 170 -10.77 -3.53 11.21
CA ARG A 170 -10.98 -2.46 10.24
C ARG A 170 -9.88 -2.49 9.20
N PHE A 171 -10.25 -2.77 7.96
CA PHE A 171 -9.34 -2.77 6.83
C PHE A 171 -9.63 -1.60 5.90
N VAL A 172 -8.58 -1.05 5.31
CA VAL A 172 -8.72 -0.17 4.14
C VAL A 172 -8.72 -1.05 2.90
N LEU A 173 -9.77 -0.93 2.11
CA LEU A 173 -10.03 -1.72 0.91
C LEU A 173 -10.20 -0.82 -0.31
N LEU A 174 -10.10 -1.39 -1.50
CA LEU A 174 -10.30 -0.69 -2.77
C LEU A 174 -11.67 -1.03 -3.35
N LYS A 175 -12.44 0.00 -3.74
CA LYS A 175 -13.62 -0.16 -4.60
C LYS A 175 -13.24 -0.10 -6.08
N ALA A 176 -12.22 0.68 -6.39
CA ALA A 176 -11.57 0.80 -7.69
C ALA A 176 -10.17 1.38 -7.50
N ILE A 177 -9.32 1.33 -8.52
CA ILE A 177 -8.08 2.13 -8.53
C ILE A 177 -8.46 3.61 -8.45
N GLY A 178 -7.97 4.30 -7.43
CA GLY A 178 -8.29 5.70 -7.12
C GLY A 178 -9.48 5.88 -6.17
N GLU A 179 -10.06 4.79 -5.65
CA GLU A 179 -11.16 4.87 -4.69
C GLU A 179 -11.00 3.81 -3.60
N ALA A 180 -10.65 4.25 -2.39
CA ALA A 180 -10.53 3.41 -1.21
C ALA A 180 -11.65 3.67 -0.19
N VAL A 181 -11.88 2.68 0.66
CA VAL A 181 -12.90 2.73 1.73
C VAL A 181 -12.39 2.01 2.97
N VAL A 182 -12.79 2.49 4.14
CA VAL A 182 -12.61 1.75 5.40
C VAL A 182 -13.78 0.79 5.59
N SER A 183 -13.49 -0.49 5.80
CA SER A 183 -14.50 -1.52 6.03
C SER A 183 -14.28 -2.23 7.37
N ALA A 184 -15.35 -2.39 8.14
CA ALA A 184 -15.43 -3.24 9.32
C ALA A 184 -16.19 -4.56 9.05
N GLN A 185 -16.48 -4.87 7.77
CA GLN A 185 -17.27 -6.04 7.38
C GLN A 185 -16.41 -7.27 7.07
N VAL A 186 -15.09 -7.16 7.21
CA VAL A 186 -14.14 -8.26 6.97
C VAL A 186 -14.30 -9.31 8.07
N LYS A 187 -14.55 -10.55 7.68
CA LYS A 187 -14.68 -11.69 8.58
C LYS A 187 -13.41 -12.52 8.59
N GLU A 188 -13.20 -13.31 9.63
CA GLU A 188 -12.08 -14.25 9.70
C GLU A 188 -12.07 -15.24 8.53
N THR A 189 -13.25 -15.69 8.09
CA THR A 189 -13.39 -16.58 6.92
C THR A 189 -12.83 -15.96 5.63
N ASP A 190 -12.99 -14.65 5.45
CA ASP A 190 -12.48 -13.94 4.27
C ASP A 190 -10.96 -13.85 4.32
N LEU A 191 -10.40 -13.58 5.50
CA LEU A 191 -8.95 -13.52 5.72
C LEU A 191 -8.32 -14.90 5.53
N ARG A 192 -8.89 -15.95 6.12
CA ARG A 192 -8.40 -17.33 5.94
C ARG A 192 -8.40 -17.73 4.46
N LYS A 193 -9.48 -17.44 3.74
CA LYS A 193 -9.57 -17.71 2.30
C LYS A 193 -8.50 -16.97 1.50
N LEU A 194 -8.30 -15.68 1.77
CA LEU A 194 -7.24 -14.89 1.15
C LEU A 194 -5.87 -15.51 1.41
N LEU A 195 -5.55 -15.78 2.68
CA LEU A 195 -4.21 -16.25 3.10
C LEU A 195 -3.92 -17.66 2.57
N GLN A 196 -4.89 -18.57 2.56
CA GLN A 196 -4.77 -19.88 1.92
C GLN A 196 -4.45 -19.76 0.43
N GLY A 197 -5.15 -18.85 -0.28
CA GLY A 197 -4.88 -18.60 -1.69
C GLY A 197 -3.46 -18.07 -1.95
N VAL A 198 -2.92 -17.27 -1.05
CA VAL A 198 -1.55 -16.74 -1.14
C VAL A 198 -0.50 -17.83 -0.88
N MET A 199 -0.73 -18.72 0.09
CA MET A 199 0.20 -19.81 0.42
C MET A 199 0.34 -20.85 -0.72
N HIS A 200 -0.65 -20.99 -1.58
CA HIS A 200 -0.59 -21.88 -2.75
C HIS A 200 0.16 -21.30 -3.95
N GLU A 201 0.61 -20.07 -3.88
CA GLU A 201 1.40 -19.42 -4.94
C GLU A 201 2.93 -19.59 -4.74
N TYR A 202 3.34 -20.24 -3.64
CA TYR A 202 4.73 -20.66 -3.38
C TYR A 202 4.90 -22.12 -3.83
#